data_766f7fe2a0b56b9747e2ee5cabe9ba5d
#
_entry.id   766f7fe2a0b56b9747e2ee5cabe9ba5d
#
_cell.length_a   1.000
_cell.length_b   1.000
_cell.length_c   1.000
_cell.angle_alpha   90.00
_cell.angle_beta   90.00
_cell.angle_gamma   90.00
#
_symmetry.space_group_name_H-M   'P 1'
#
loop_
_entity.id
_entity.type
_entity.pdbx_description
1 polymer ?
#
loop_
_entity_poly.entity_id
_entity_poly.type
_entity_poly.pdbx_seq_one_letter_code
_entity_poly.pdbx_strand_id
1 'polypeptide(L)'
;MDTKIKREHTPCLVCGKTAERELFHKNSFRVVKCNNCNLVYINPRLSEKESKDLYTKNIISPAQYYKESQEGDYITFKKRVQWIEEMYGKKGKMLDIGCNIGTFLKAANESSWDCYGIDINKSVEEDCKRIGIKFFAATLEEAKFKNDFFDVIVMNDLIEHVHDPRGLINQVHKILKPDGLIFIVTPDIGSITARLLSKRWHHLKPNEHITYFSKPTMRRLLEGQGFRIITMKHVSRWRKISTVITKSQSLLGFIPPIKK
;
A
#
# COMPACT_ATOMS: atom_id res chain seq x y z
N MET A 1 -25.52 16.34 -14.06
CA MET A 1 -25.08 15.22 -14.91
C MET A 1 -24.58 14.12 -14.00
N ASP A 2 -25.36 13.06 -13.81
CA ASP A 2 -24.93 11.87 -13.07
C ASP A 2 -23.85 11.17 -13.85
N THR A 3 -22.59 11.46 -13.54
CA THR A 3 -21.46 10.72 -14.10
C THR A 3 -21.49 9.32 -13.51
N LYS A 4 -22.06 8.39 -14.26
CA LYS A 4 -22.13 6.97 -13.90
C LYS A 4 -20.70 6.47 -13.65
N ILE A 5 -20.34 6.20 -12.39
CA ILE A 5 -19.02 5.70 -11.99
C ILE A 5 -18.70 4.46 -12.82
N LYS A 6 -17.60 4.50 -13.59
CA LYS A 6 -17.22 3.44 -14.51
C LYS A 6 -16.53 2.31 -13.75
N ARG A 7 -17.08 1.10 -13.92
CA ARG A 7 -16.49 -0.15 -13.40
C ARG A 7 -16.06 -1.06 -14.52
N GLU A 8 -15.04 -1.87 -14.28
CA GLU A 8 -14.49 -2.81 -15.25
C GLU A 8 -14.32 -4.20 -14.65
N HIS A 9 -14.60 -5.22 -15.45
CA HIS A 9 -14.25 -6.60 -15.12
C HIS A 9 -12.79 -6.88 -15.47
N THR A 10 -12.14 -7.64 -14.61
CA THR A 10 -10.72 -8.00 -14.81
C THR A 10 -10.49 -9.48 -14.51
N PRO A 11 -9.55 -10.13 -15.20
CA PRO A 11 -9.01 -11.41 -14.77
C PRO A 11 -8.34 -11.28 -13.40
N CYS A 12 -8.06 -12.40 -12.76
CA CYS A 12 -7.33 -12.42 -11.50
C CYS A 12 -5.97 -11.72 -11.62
N LEU A 13 -5.72 -10.71 -10.79
CA LEU A 13 -4.54 -9.83 -10.84
C LEU A 13 -3.21 -10.53 -10.51
N VAL A 14 -3.25 -11.76 -9.97
CA VAL A 14 -2.06 -12.56 -9.67
C VAL A 14 -1.82 -13.66 -10.69
N CYS A 15 -2.84 -14.43 -11.08
CA CYS A 15 -2.64 -15.59 -11.96
C CYS A 15 -3.23 -15.45 -13.37
N GLY A 16 -3.94 -14.35 -13.67
CA GLY A 16 -4.51 -14.07 -14.98
C GLY A 16 -5.72 -14.94 -15.37
N LYS A 17 -6.20 -15.84 -14.52
CA LYS A 17 -7.37 -16.67 -14.81
C LYS A 17 -8.67 -15.92 -14.52
N THR A 18 -9.74 -16.25 -15.28
CA THR A 18 -11.04 -15.59 -15.16
C THR A 18 -12.02 -16.30 -14.22
N ALA A 19 -11.74 -17.56 -13.85
CA ALA A 19 -12.61 -18.34 -12.98
C ALA A 19 -12.57 -17.80 -11.54
N GLU A 20 -13.72 -17.27 -11.10
CA GLU A 20 -13.89 -16.70 -9.77
C GLU A 20 -15.22 -17.12 -9.16
N ARG A 21 -15.32 -17.04 -7.84
CA ARG A 21 -16.56 -17.17 -7.10
C ARG A 21 -16.79 -15.94 -6.22
N GLU A 22 -18.03 -15.54 -6.12
CA GLU A 22 -18.43 -14.50 -5.20
C GLU A 22 -18.31 -14.95 -3.76
N LEU A 23 -17.81 -14.07 -2.89
CA LEU A 23 -17.81 -14.26 -1.45
C LEU A 23 -18.95 -13.49 -0.79
N PHE A 24 -19.08 -12.21 -1.12
CA PHE A 24 -20.12 -11.31 -0.59
C PHE A 24 -20.08 -9.94 -1.29
N HIS A 25 -21.09 -9.11 -0.98
CA HIS A 25 -21.08 -7.68 -1.33
C HIS A 25 -20.75 -6.82 -0.11
N LYS A 26 -20.02 -5.70 -0.35
CA LYS A 26 -19.80 -4.62 0.63
C LYS A 26 -19.77 -3.27 -0.09
N ASN A 27 -20.57 -2.30 0.40
CA ASN A 27 -20.66 -0.94 -0.18
C ASN A 27 -20.88 -0.96 -1.70
N SER A 28 -21.82 -1.75 -2.19
CA SER A 28 -22.14 -1.96 -3.61
C SER A 28 -21.00 -2.57 -4.46
N PHE A 29 -19.92 -3.03 -3.84
CA PHE A 29 -18.85 -3.76 -4.51
C PHE A 29 -18.98 -5.26 -4.28
N ARG A 30 -18.75 -6.03 -5.33
CA ARG A 30 -18.69 -7.49 -5.29
C ARG A 30 -17.26 -7.92 -4.93
N VAL A 31 -17.13 -8.63 -3.82
CA VAL A 31 -15.88 -9.23 -3.37
C VAL A 31 -15.82 -10.66 -3.85
N VAL A 32 -14.80 -11.01 -4.61
CA VAL A 32 -14.67 -12.33 -5.24
C VAL A 32 -13.37 -13.02 -4.83
N LYS A 33 -13.34 -14.33 -5.04
CA LYS A 33 -12.15 -15.15 -4.82
C LYS A 33 -11.82 -15.93 -6.10
N CYS A 34 -10.59 -15.81 -6.56
CA CYS A 34 -10.09 -16.60 -7.67
C CYS A 34 -10.09 -18.10 -7.33
N ASN A 35 -10.68 -18.92 -8.20
CA ASN A 35 -10.74 -20.37 -7.99
C ASN A 35 -9.38 -21.06 -8.19
N ASN A 36 -8.45 -20.40 -8.91
CA ASN A 36 -7.13 -20.99 -9.22
C ASN A 36 -6.06 -20.67 -8.16
N CYS A 37 -5.95 -19.39 -7.71
CA CYS A 37 -4.87 -18.98 -6.79
C CYS A 37 -5.36 -18.51 -5.42
N ASN A 38 -6.68 -18.47 -5.20
CA ASN A 38 -7.30 -18.00 -3.97
C ASN A 38 -7.13 -16.51 -3.66
N LEU A 39 -6.67 -15.68 -4.60
CA LEU A 39 -6.67 -14.23 -4.44
C LEU A 39 -8.08 -13.74 -4.18
N VAL A 40 -8.25 -12.85 -3.21
CA VAL A 40 -9.51 -12.11 -2.99
C VAL A 40 -9.35 -10.72 -3.59
N TYR A 41 -10.34 -10.27 -4.37
CA TYR A 41 -10.27 -8.97 -5.06
C TYR A 41 -11.68 -8.45 -5.39
N ILE A 42 -11.75 -7.21 -5.84
CA ILE A 42 -12.99 -6.57 -6.26
C ILE A 42 -13.22 -6.79 -7.75
N ASN A 43 -14.38 -7.34 -8.11
CA ASN A 43 -14.75 -7.54 -9.52
C ASN A 43 -16.27 -7.48 -9.74
N PRO A 44 -16.81 -6.50 -10.52
CA PRO A 44 -16.08 -5.43 -11.18
C PRO A 44 -15.53 -4.38 -10.22
N ARG A 45 -14.35 -3.84 -10.54
CA ARG A 45 -13.67 -2.77 -9.78
C ARG A 45 -13.91 -1.41 -10.44
N LEU A 46 -13.57 -0.32 -9.76
CA LEU A 46 -13.46 1.00 -10.38
C LEU A 46 -12.43 0.95 -11.52
N SER A 47 -12.66 1.69 -12.60
CA SER A 47 -11.63 1.86 -13.63
C SER A 47 -10.40 2.56 -13.05
N GLU A 48 -9.25 2.38 -13.67
CA GLU A 48 -8.01 3.01 -13.21
C GLU A 48 -8.12 4.53 -13.13
N LYS A 49 -8.79 5.14 -14.12
CA LYS A 49 -9.06 6.57 -14.14
C LYS A 49 -9.89 7.01 -12.94
N GLU A 50 -11.00 6.33 -12.65
CA GLU A 50 -11.85 6.64 -11.51
C GLU A 50 -11.10 6.51 -10.18
N SER A 51 -10.30 5.45 -10.03
CA SER A 51 -9.45 5.27 -8.85
C SER A 51 -8.40 6.38 -8.72
N LYS A 52 -7.67 6.70 -9.80
CA LYS A 52 -6.66 7.77 -9.81
C LYS A 52 -7.28 9.14 -9.44
N ASP A 53 -8.47 9.44 -9.94
CA ASP A 53 -9.20 10.66 -9.63
C ASP A 53 -9.53 10.78 -8.13
N LEU A 54 -9.87 9.68 -7.46
CA LEU A 54 -10.15 9.69 -6.03
C LEU A 54 -8.91 10.05 -5.18
N TYR A 55 -7.72 9.61 -5.59
CA TYR A 55 -6.46 9.94 -4.90
C TYR A 55 -6.00 11.36 -5.21
N THR A 56 -5.96 11.75 -6.48
CA THR A 56 -5.46 13.07 -6.91
C THR A 56 -6.34 14.23 -6.42
N LYS A 57 -7.64 13.98 -6.24
CA LYS A 57 -8.59 14.96 -5.66
C LYS A 57 -8.62 14.93 -4.13
N ASN A 58 -7.75 14.19 -3.47
CA ASN A 58 -7.72 14.00 -2.00
C ASN A 58 -9.05 13.52 -1.39
N ILE A 59 -9.89 12.80 -2.15
CA ILE A 59 -11.17 12.25 -1.67
C ILE A 59 -10.90 11.05 -0.76
N ILE A 60 -9.93 10.21 -1.13
CA ILE A 60 -9.44 9.10 -0.31
C ILE A 60 -7.98 9.34 0.05
N SER A 61 -7.59 8.86 1.22
CA SER A 61 -6.21 9.01 1.74
C SER A 61 -5.68 10.47 1.68
N PRO A 62 -6.42 11.48 2.18
CA PRO A 62 -5.98 12.87 2.10
C PRO A 62 -4.69 13.10 2.89
N ALA A 63 -3.83 14.01 2.40
CA ALA A 63 -2.56 14.36 3.05
C ALA A 63 -2.73 14.76 4.53
N GLN A 64 -3.83 15.43 4.87
CA GLN A 64 -4.15 15.82 6.24
C GLN A 64 -4.24 14.63 7.20
N TYR A 65 -4.84 13.51 6.78
CA TYR A 65 -4.90 12.29 7.59
C TYR A 65 -3.50 11.75 7.96
N TYR A 66 -2.56 11.83 7.01
CA TYR A 66 -1.18 11.37 7.24
C TYR A 66 -0.42 12.34 8.15
N LYS A 67 -0.68 13.65 8.05
CA LYS A 67 -0.11 14.66 8.96
C LYS A 67 -0.56 14.42 10.41
N GLU A 68 -1.82 14.09 10.63
CA GLU A 68 -2.36 13.79 11.97
C GLU A 68 -1.80 12.49 12.56
N SER A 69 -1.51 11.48 11.74
CA SER A 69 -0.94 10.21 12.20
C SER A 69 0.59 10.17 12.20
N GLN A 70 1.25 11.22 11.71
CA GLN A 70 2.68 11.24 11.37
C GLN A 70 3.60 10.79 12.51
N GLU A 71 3.33 11.19 13.74
CA GLU A 71 4.19 10.84 14.88
C GLU A 71 4.19 9.34 15.19
N GLY A 72 3.00 8.71 15.23
CA GLY A 72 2.89 7.26 15.44
C GLY A 72 3.45 6.47 14.25
N ASP A 73 3.21 6.97 13.04
CA ASP A 73 3.74 6.38 11.82
C ASP A 73 5.27 6.48 11.77
N TYR A 74 5.84 7.59 12.17
CA TYR A 74 7.29 7.78 12.23
C TYR A 74 7.98 6.75 13.14
N ILE A 75 7.43 6.49 14.35
CA ILE A 75 7.94 5.44 15.26
C ILE A 75 7.89 4.07 14.59
N THR A 76 6.78 3.77 13.90
CA THR A 76 6.63 2.53 13.14
C THR A 76 7.68 2.42 12.04
N PHE A 77 7.86 3.49 11.29
CA PHE A 77 8.76 3.53 10.13
C PHE A 77 10.23 3.47 10.53
N LYS A 78 10.64 4.08 11.64
CA LYS A 78 12.00 3.87 12.19
C LYS A 78 12.32 2.40 12.41
N LYS A 79 11.40 1.63 12.99
CA LYS A 79 11.58 0.18 13.17
C LYS A 79 11.65 -0.57 11.83
N ARG A 80 10.85 -0.16 10.83
CA ARG A 80 10.91 -0.77 9.49
C ARG A 80 12.25 -0.48 8.81
N VAL A 81 12.77 0.74 8.93
CA VAL A 81 14.10 1.11 8.43
C VAL A 81 15.17 0.25 9.09
N GLN A 82 15.15 0.07 10.41
CA GLN A 82 16.08 -0.82 11.12
C GLN A 82 16.04 -2.26 10.60
N TRP A 83 14.84 -2.82 10.39
CA TRP A 83 14.72 -4.16 9.81
C TRP A 83 15.27 -4.26 8.37
N ILE A 84 15.07 -3.23 7.57
CA ILE A 84 15.65 -3.16 6.22
C ILE A 84 17.17 -3.17 6.32
N GLU A 85 17.74 -2.39 7.24
CA GLU A 85 19.18 -2.31 7.49
C GLU A 85 19.78 -3.64 7.94
N GLU A 86 19.10 -4.32 8.88
CA GLU A 86 19.48 -5.65 9.35
C GLU A 86 19.47 -6.69 8.21
N MET A 87 18.49 -6.62 7.30
CA MET A 87 18.37 -7.57 6.20
C MET A 87 19.30 -7.26 5.03
N TYR A 88 19.51 -5.97 4.72
CA TYR A 88 20.29 -5.55 3.56
C TYR A 88 21.78 -5.37 3.86
N GLY A 89 22.14 -4.99 5.09
CA GLY A 89 23.49 -4.94 5.60
C GLY A 89 24.37 -3.75 5.14
N LYS A 90 23.86 -2.88 4.26
CA LYS A 90 24.58 -1.68 3.76
C LYS A 90 23.58 -0.55 3.47
N LYS A 91 24.11 0.66 3.24
CA LYS A 91 23.34 1.82 2.79
C LYS A 91 23.42 1.96 1.28
N GLY A 92 22.51 2.73 0.71
CA GLY A 92 22.45 2.98 -0.73
C GLY A 92 21.25 3.84 -1.11
N LYS A 93 20.74 3.65 -2.32
CA LYS A 93 19.55 4.34 -2.84
C LYS A 93 18.28 3.59 -2.44
N MET A 94 17.37 4.29 -1.77
CA MET A 94 16.08 3.75 -1.36
C MET A 94 14.95 4.49 -2.07
N LEU A 95 14.04 3.75 -2.70
CA LEU A 95 12.81 4.26 -3.29
C LEU A 95 11.62 3.85 -2.44
N ASP A 96 10.75 4.80 -2.08
CA ASP A 96 9.42 4.53 -1.54
C ASP A 96 8.37 4.83 -2.61
N ILE A 97 7.64 3.79 -3.05
CA ILE A 97 6.57 3.92 -4.04
C ILE A 97 5.26 4.17 -3.29
N GLY A 98 4.58 5.28 -3.61
CA GLY A 98 3.43 5.76 -2.83
C GLY A 98 3.88 6.39 -1.52
N CYS A 99 4.92 7.23 -1.55
CA CYS A 99 5.58 7.78 -0.38
C CYS A 99 4.74 8.77 0.43
N ASN A 100 3.63 9.25 -0.12
CA ASN A 100 2.77 10.28 0.50
C ASN A 100 3.61 11.47 1.01
N ILE A 101 3.36 12.00 2.22
CA ILE A 101 4.12 13.12 2.83
C ILE A 101 5.57 12.78 3.23
N GLY A 102 6.10 11.63 2.80
CA GLY A 102 7.50 11.23 2.99
C GLY A 102 7.88 10.79 4.41
N THR A 103 6.93 10.46 5.28
CA THR A 103 7.25 10.13 6.69
C THR A 103 8.18 8.91 6.82
N PHE A 104 8.03 7.89 5.97
CA PHE A 104 8.95 6.74 5.93
C PHE A 104 10.35 7.17 5.47
N LEU A 105 10.41 7.94 4.38
CA LEU A 105 11.68 8.42 3.83
C LEU A 105 12.38 9.42 4.74
N LYS A 106 11.66 10.17 5.58
CA LYS A 106 12.26 10.97 6.66
C LYS A 106 13.08 10.08 7.60
N ALA A 107 12.49 8.98 8.07
CA ALA A 107 13.20 8.04 8.94
C ALA A 107 14.40 7.38 8.25
N ALA A 108 14.29 7.08 6.95
CA ALA A 108 15.39 6.52 6.16
C ALA A 108 16.50 7.55 5.91
N ASN A 109 16.16 8.80 5.60
CA ASN A 109 17.11 9.88 5.39
C ASN A 109 17.95 10.18 6.65
N GLU A 110 17.30 10.21 7.82
CA GLU A 110 17.98 10.33 9.11
C GLU A 110 18.94 9.17 9.41
N SER A 111 18.73 8.02 8.77
CA SER A 111 19.61 6.85 8.80
C SER A 111 20.62 6.82 7.62
N SER A 112 20.83 7.95 6.93
CA SER A 112 21.81 8.10 5.85
C SER A 112 21.55 7.29 4.57
N TRP A 113 20.27 7.02 4.26
CA TRP A 113 19.88 6.51 2.95
C TRP A 113 19.77 7.65 1.92
N ASP A 114 20.15 7.37 0.66
CA ASP A 114 19.87 8.28 -0.46
C ASP A 114 18.43 8.07 -0.93
N CYS A 115 17.51 8.96 -0.47
CA CYS A 115 16.08 8.76 -0.51
C CYS A 115 15.40 9.33 -1.76
N TYR A 116 14.62 8.49 -2.42
CA TYR A 116 13.76 8.80 -3.55
C TYR A 116 12.32 8.46 -3.20
N GLY A 117 11.38 9.33 -3.56
CA GLY A 117 9.95 9.11 -3.35
C GLY A 117 9.15 9.36 -4.62
N ILE A 118 8.18 8.50 -4.90
CA ILE A 118 7.18 8.76 -5.94
C ILE A 118 5.77 8.67 -5.35
N ASP A 119 4.91 9.59 -5.79
CA ASP A 119 3.48 9.56 -5.49
C ASP A 119 2.70 10.25 -6.62
N ILE A 120 1.51 9.74 -6.93
CA ILE A 120 0.64 10.37 -7.95
C ILE A 120 -0.02 11.64 -7.42
N ASN A 121 -0.07 11.84 -6.11
CA ASN A 121 -0.63 13.01 -5.46
C ASN A 121 0.40 14.13 -5.37
N LYS A 122 0.36 15.07 -6.31
CA LYS A 122 1.26 16.22 -6.34
C LYS A 122 1.18 17.12 -5.10
N SER A 123 0.06 17.09 -4.34
CA SER A 123 -0.10 17.96 -3.17
C SER A 123 0.88 17.68 -2.02
N VAL A 124 1.57 16.51 -2.04
CA VAL A 124 2.56 16.13 -1.02
C VAL A 124 4.01 16.53 -1.37
N GLU A 125 4.22 17.13 -2.55
CA GLU A 125 5.55 17.49 -3.06
C GLU A 125 6.32 18.41 -2.10
N GLU A 126 5.67 19.45 -1.58
CA GLU A 126 6.28 20.40 -0.66
C GLU A 126 6.66 19.76 0.69
N ASP A 127 5.85 18.82 1.17
CA ASP A 127 6.17 18.08 2.40
C ASP A 127 7.43 17.22 2.20
N CYS A 128 7.55 16.55 1.05
CA CYS A 128 8.72 15.75 0.68
C CYS A 128 9.98 16.60 0.47
N LYS A 129 9.89 17.73 -0.24
CA LYS A 129 11.02 18.65 -0.46
C LYS A 129 11.57 19.20 0.86
N ARG A 130 10.69 19.55 1.80
CA ARG A 130 11.08 20.09 3.11
C ARG A 130 11.93 19.15 3.94
N ILE A 131 11.84 17.86 3.72
CA ILE A 131 12.63 16.82 4.40
C ILE A 131 13.79 16.29 3.53
N GLY A 132 14.12 16.98 2.42
CA GLY A 132 15.28 16.70 1.58
C GLY A 132 15.17 15.46 0.69
N ILE A 133 13.95 15.01 0.37
CA ILE A 133 13.72 13.83 -0.46
C ILE A 133 13.67 14.20 -1.94
N LYS A 134 14.27 13.38 -2.79
CA LYS A 134 14.14 13.45 -4.26
C LYS A 134 12.78 12.93 -4.67
N PHE A 135 11.79 13.81 -4.74
CA PHE A 135 10.39 13.49 -5.00
C PHE A 135 10.04 13.64 -6.47
N PHE A 136 9.18 12.71 -6.97
CA PHE A 136 8.60 12.72 -8.31
C PHE A 136 7.08 12.55 -8.22
N ALA A 137 6.34 13.54 -8.70
CA ALA A 137 4.87 13.47 -8.80
C ALA A 137 4.48 12.63 -10.03
N ALA A 138 4.61 11.31 -9.95
CA ALA A 138 4.51 10.40 -11.08
C ALA A 138 4.15 8.97 -10.65
N THR A 139 3.70 8.17 -11.59
CA THR A 139 3.73 6.71 -11.46
C THR A 139 5.16 6.18 -11.63
N LEU A 140 5.41 4.91 -11.29
CA LEU A 140 6.72 4.30 -11.48
C LEU A 140 7.14 4.29 -12.96
N GLU A 141 6.20 4.08 -13.87
CA GLU A 141 6.42 4.07 -15.33
C GLU A 141 6.81 5.47 -15.83
N GLU A 142 6.12 6.51 -15.37
CA GLU A 142 6.37 7.91 -15.76
C GLU A 142 7.71 8.44 -15.23
N ALA A 143 8.17 7.95 -14.07
CA ALA A 143 9.43 8.37 -13.44
C ALA A 143 10.69 7.89 -14.18
N LYS A 144 10.58 6.89 -15.06
CA LYS A 144 11.64 6.40 -15.98
C LYS A 144 12.99 6.18 -15.33
N PHE A 145 13.03 5.55 -14.16
CA PHE A 145 14.28 5.19 -13.50
C PHE A 145 15.11 4.22 -14.33
N LYS A 146 16.44 4.32 -14.20
CA LYS A 146 17.37 3.39 -14.87
C LYS A 146 17.25 1.99 -14.28
N ASN A 147 17.57 0.98 -15.08
CA ASN A 147 17.72 -0.39 -14.57
C ASN A 147 18.82 -0.46 -13.51
N ASP A 148 18.71 -1.38 -12.57
CA ASP A 148 19.69 -1.67 -11.52
C ASP A 148 20.12 -0.42 -10.71
N PHE A 149 19.16 0.49 -10.47
CA PHE A 149 19.46 1.79 -9.87
C PHE A 149 19.31 1.79 -8.34
N PHE A 150 18.28 1.12 -7.82
CA PHE A 150 17.96 1.14 -6.40
C PHE A 150 18.53 -0.06 -5.65
N ASP A 151 19.01 0.19 -4.45
CA ASP A 151 19.45 -0.82 -3.49
C ASP A 151 18.26 -1.43 -2.75
N VAL A 152 17.29 -0.60 -2.37
CA VAL A 152 16.07 -1.00 -1.68
C VAL A 152 14.87 -0.30 -2.30
N ILE A 153 13.78 -1.04 -2.50
CA ILE A 153 12.49 -0.48 -2.91
C ILE A 153 11.44 -0.87 -1.87
N VAL A 154 10.66 0.12 -1.46
CA VAL A 154 9.65 -0.02 -0.39
C VAL A 154 8.27 0.30 -0.94
N MET A 155 7.28 -0.47 -0.49
CA MET A 155 5.85 -0.22 -0.69
C MET A 155 5.13 -0.39 0.64
N ASN A 156 4.71 0.72 1.24
CA ASN A 156 3.95 0.72 2.49
C ASN A 156 2.47 0.98 2.21
N ASP A 157 1.61 -0.03 2.41
CA ASP A 157 0.16 0.07 2.21
C ASP A 157 -0.18 0.65 0.80
N LEU A 158 0.45 0.09 -0.26
CA LEU A 158 0.30 0.52 -1.65
C LEU A 158 -0.27 -0.57 -2.57
N ILE A 159 0.31 -1.78 -2.53
CA ILE A 159 0.10 -2.80 -3.57
C ILE A 159 -1.35 -3.27 -3.66
N GLU A 160 -2.12 -3.17 -2.58
CA GLU A 160 -3.56 -3.47 -2.53
C GLU A 160 -4.42 -2.49 -3.34
N HIS A 161 -3.89 -1.31 -3.66
CA HIS A 161 -4.55 -0.25 -4.44
C HIS A 161 -4.22 -0.31 -5.94
N VAL A 162 -3.22 -1.09 -6.32
CA VAL A 162 -2.64 -1.07 -7.67
C VAL A 162 -3.49 -1.90 -8.65
N HIS A 163 -3.80 -1.31 -9.81
CA HIS A 163 -4.62 -1.95 -10.86
C HIS A 163 -3.89 -3.09 -11.58
N ASP A 164 -2.58 -2.96 -11.77
CA ASP A 164 -1.72 -4.03 -12.29
C ASP A 164 -0.55 -4.32 -11.34
N PRO A 165 -0.75 -5.10 -10.28
CA PRO A 165 0.33 -5.44 -9.35
C PRO A 165 1.42 -6.30 -10.00
N ARG A 166 1.12 -7.08 -11.05
CA ARG A 166 2.14 -7.86 -11.77
C ARG A 166 3.06 -6.95 -12.57
N GLY A 167 2.49 -6.00 -13.31
CA GLY A 167 3.25 -5.00 -14.07
C GLY A 167 4.11 -4.14 -13.15
N LEU A 168 3.57 -3.69 -12.01
CA LEU A 168 4.32 -2.95 -11.00
C LEU A 168 5.53 -3.76 -10.49
N ILE A 169 5.34 -5.01 -10.07
CA ILE A 169 6.42 -5.85 -9.53
C ILE A 169 7.47 -6.15 -10.62
N ASN A 170 7.05 -6.32 -11.88
CA ASN A 170 7.98 -6.48 -13.01
C ASN A 170 8.82 -5.19 -13.25
N GLN A 171 8.21 -4.01 -13.16
CA GLN A 171 8.95 -2.74 -13.25
C GLN A 171 9.92 -2.58 -12.08
N VAL A 172 9.49 -2.88 -10.85
CA VAL A 172 10.36 -2.90 -9.66
C VAL A 172 11.55 -3.83 -9.85
N HIS A 173 11.34 -5.03 -10.40
CA HIS A 173 12.42 -5.98 -10.68
C HIS A 173 13.49 -5.41 -11.62
N LYS A 174 13.09 -4.63 -12.63
CA LYS A 174 14.03 -4.01 -13.59
C LYS A 174 14.89 -2.93 -12.98
N ILE A 175 14.34 -2.09 -12.10
CA ILE A 175 15.06 -0.94 -11.53
C ILE A 175 15.77 -1.25 -10.21
N LEU A 176 15.47 -2.40 -9.61
CA LEU A 176 16.15 -2.93 -8.43
C LEU A 176 17.47 -3.59 -8.85
N LYS A 177 18.55 -3.35 -8.12
CA LYS A 177 19.84 -4.03 -8.33
C LYS A 177 19.71 -5.54 -8.16
N PRO A 178 20.59 -6.37 -8.75
CA PRO A 178 20.52 -7.84 -8.64
C PRO A 178 20.46 -8.36 -7.20
N ASP A 179 21.20 -7.76 -6.27
CA ASP A 179 21.18 -8.09 -4.84
C ASP A 179 20.30 -7.14 -4.01
N GLY A 180 19.42 -6.40 -4.67
CA GLY A 180 18.55 -5.42 -4.04
C GLY A 180 17.42 -6.05 -3.24
N LEU A 181 16.89 -5.30 -2.28
CA LEU A 181 15.82 -5.72 -1.39
C LEU A 181 14.50 -5.02 -1.74
N ILE A 182 13.42 -5.78 -1.90
CA ILE A 182 12.06 -5.25 -1.90
C ILE A 182 11.41 -5.45 -0.52
N PHE A 183 10.82 -4.39 0.02
CA PHE A 183 10.13 -4.41 1.31
C PHE A 183 8.67 -3.98 1.12
N ILE A 184 7.73 -4.91 1.34
CA ILE A 184 6.30 -4.67 1.10
C ILE A 184 5.53 -4.85 2.40
N VAL A 185 4.67 -3.88 2.72
CA VAL A 185 3.67 -3.99 3.78
C VAL A 185 2.29 -3.80 3.17
N THR A 186 1.39 -4.74 3.45
CA THR A 186 -0.01 -4.71 3.00
C THR A 186 -0.89 -5.48 3.98
N PRO A 187 -2.19 -5.17 4.10
CA PRO A 187 -3.11 -5.92 4.93
C PRO A 187 -3.23 -7.39 4.52
N ASP A 188 -3.12 -8.31 5.49
CA ASP A 188 -3.25 -9.76 5.25
C ASP A 188 -4.69 -10.23 5.49
N ILE A 189 -5.44 -10.55 4.41
CA ILE A 189 -6.78 -11.13 4.51
C ILE A 189 -6.78 -12.54 5.11
N GLY A 190 -5.63 -13.22 5.11
CA GLY A 190 -5.42 -14.51 5.75
C GLY A 190 -5.23 -14.43 7.27
N SER A 191 -5.10 -13.23 7.85
CA SER A 191 -4.89 -13.01 9.28
C SER A 191 -6.07 -13.49 10.13
N ILE A 192 -5.81 -13.83 11.39
CA ILE A 192 -6.85 -14.22 12.36
C ILE A 192 -7.90 -13.12 12.50
N THR A 193 -7.48 -11.86 12.60
CA THR A 193 -8.37 -10.71 12.71
C THR A 193 -9.28 -10.54 11.49
N ALA A 194 -8.76 -10.73 10.27
CA ALA A 194 -9.57 -10.69 9.06
C ALA A 194 -10.62 -11.81 9.03
N ARG A 195 -10.25 -13.02 9.47
CA ARG A 195 -11.19 -14.16 9.53
C ARG A 195 -12.29 -13.95 10.56
N LEU A 196 -11.95 -13.47 11.76
CA LEU A 196 -12.91 -13.24 12.84
C LEU A 196 -13.87 -12.09 12.52
N LEU A 197 -13.36 -10.96 12.01
CA LEU A 197 -14.15 -9.78 11.69
C LEU A 197 -14.90 -9.89 10.35
N SER A 198 -14.44 -10.77 9.44
CA SER A 198 -15.07 -11.00 8.14
C SER A 198 -15.41 -9.68 7.42
N LYS A 199 -16.70 -9.45 7.08
CA LYS A 199 -17.17 -8.22 6.42
C LYS A 199 -16.92 -6.93 7.23
N ARG A 200 -16.69 -7.04 8.56
CA ARG A 200 -16.42 -5.92 9.47
C ARG A 200 -14.91 -5.61 9.58
N TRP A 201 -14.05 -6.39 8.94
CA TRP A 201 -12.62 -6.13 8.97
C TRP A 201 -12.30 -4.74 8.42
N HIS A 202 -11.58 -3.93 9.21
CA HIS A 202 -11.38 -2.50 8.94
C HIS A 202 -10.55 -2.21 7.67
N HIS A 203 -9.73 -3.16 7.21
CA HIS A 203 -9.03 -3.04 5.92
C HIS A 203 -9.88 -3.48 4.72
N LEU A 204 -11.07 -4.01 4.94
CA LEU A 204 -12.01 -4.33 3.84
C LEU A 204 -12.71 -3.05 3.38
N LYS A 205 -12.04 -2.29 2.52
CA LYS A 205 -12.45 -0.99 1.97
C LYS A 205 -12.52 -1.06 0.45
N PRO A 206 -13.58 -1.60 -0.15
CA PRO A 206 -13.64 -1.91 -1.59
C PRO A 206 -13.50 -0.73 -2.53
N ASN A 207 -13.73 0.49 -2.06
CA ASN A 207 -13.52 1.74 -2.81
C ASN A 207 -12.04 2.16 -2.90
N GLU A 208 -11.19 1.60 -2.04
CA GLU A 208 -9.75 1.90 -1.97
C GLU A 208 -8.90 0.67 -2.29
N HIS A 209 -9.14 -0.44 -1.56
CA HIS A 209 -8.44 -1.70 -1.69
C HIS A 209 -9.13 -2.58 -2.74
N ILE A 210 -8.54 -2.68 -3.91
CA ILE A 210 -9.08 -3.51 -5.00
C ILE A 210 -8.57 -4.95 -4.96
N THR A 211 -7.49 -5.19 -4.20
CA THR A 211 -6.87 -6.52 -4.02
C THR A 211 -6.61 -6.78 -2.54
N TYR A 212 -6.90 -7.99 -2.08
CA TYR A 212 -6.67 -8.43 -0.71
C TYR A 212 -5.71 -9.62 -0.71
N PHE A 213 -4.47 -9.35 -0.40
CA PHE A 213 -3.43 -10.37 -0.37
C PHE A 213 -3.49 -11.22 0.90
N SER A 214 -3.14 -12.48 0.77
CA SER A 214 -2.71 -13.38 1.84
C SER A 214 -1.25 -13.74 1.62
N LYS A 215 -0.56 -14.30 2.63
CA LYS A 215 0.83 -14.75 2.46
C LYS A 215 1.03 -15.66 1.24
N PRO A 216 0.18 -16.68 0.96
CA PRO A 216 0.34 -17.50 -0.24
C PRO A 216 0.15 -16.74 -1.56
N THR A 217 -0.82 -15.80 -1.63
CA THR A 217 -1.07 -15.04 -2.86
C THR A 217 -0.01 -13.99 -3.13
N MET A 218 0.53 -13.36 -2.08
CA MET A 218 1.68 -12.45 -2.19
C MET A 218 2.94 -13.22 -2.63
N ARG A 219 3.22 -14.37 -2.01
CA ARG A 219 4.32 -15.25 -2.43
C ARG A 219 4.22 -15.58 -3.91
N ARG A 220 3.05 -16.05 -4.37
CA ARG A 220 2.82 -16.38 -5.78
C ARG A 220 3.06 -15.21 -6.72
N LEU A 221 2.65 -13.99 -6.32
CA LEU A 221 2.91 -12.78 -7.09
C LEU A 221 4.40 -12.52 -7.23
N LEU A 222 5.13 -12.51 -6.12
CA LEU A 222 6.55 -12.14 -6.08
C LEU A 222 7.44 -13.19 -6.73
N GLU A 223 7.26 -14.47 -6.39
CA GLU A 223 8.03 -15.58 -6.99
C GLU A 223 7.75 -15.71 -8.50
N GLY A 224 6.51 -15.44 -8.93
CA GLY A 224 6.14 -15.40 -10.34
C GLY A 224 6.79 -14.26 -11.14
N GLN A 225 7.40 -13.28 -10.47
CA GLN A 225 8.18 -12.18 -11.07
C GLN A 225 9.68 -12.27 -10.74
N GLY A 226 10.18 -13.44 -10.30
CA GLY A 226 11.60 -13.71 -10.09
C GLY A 226 12.16 -13.34 -8.71
N PHE A 227 11.32 -12.87 -7.77
CA PHE A 227 11.79 -12.57 -6.41
C PHE A 227 11.89 -13.81 -5.53
N ARG A 228 12.94 -13.87 -4.71
CA ARG A 228 13.07 -14.85 -3.63
C ARG A 228 12.58 -14.26 -2.32
N ILE A 229 11.68 -14.95 -1.63
CA ILE A 229 11.15 -14.50 -0.35
C ILE A 229 12.15 -14.78 0.78
N ILE A 230 12.61 -13.71 1.45
CA ILE A 230 13.48 -13.83 2.63
C ILE A 230 12.62 -14.11 3.88
N THR A 231 11.58 -13.33 4.10
CA THR A 231 10.69 -13.48 5.26
C THR A 231 9.29 -12.94 4.98
N MET A 232 8.29 -13.47 5.68
CA MET A 232 6.91 -12.97 5.69
C MET A 232 6.37 -13.02 7.13
N LYS A 233 6.30 -11.86 7.78
CA LYS A 233 5.82 -11.76 9.16
C LYS A 233 4.70 -10.73 9.30
N HIS A 234 3.91 -10.83 10.35
CA HIS A 234 2.96 -9.78 10.72
C HIS A 234 3.72 -8.63 11.37
N VAL A 235 3.33 -7.41 11.02
CA VAL A 235 3.93 -6.19 11.59
C VAL A 235 2.85 -5.35 12.24
N SER A 236 3.18 -4.75 13.38
CA SER A 236 2.31 -3.83 14.11
C SER A 236 2.55 -2.39 13.65
N ARG A 237 1.51 -1.55 13.73
CA ARG A 237 1.61 -0.12 13.51
C ARG A 237 1.30 0.61 14.83
N TRP A 238 2.18 1.48 15.26
CA TRP A 238 1.94 2.35 16.40
C TRP A 238 0.90 3.40 16.05
N ARG A 239 -0.05 3.62 16.96
CA ARG A 239 -1.06 4.67 16.82
C ARG A 239 -1.21 5.39 18.15
N LYS A 240 -1.45 6.70 18.13
CA LYS A 240 -1.81 7.43 19.34
C LYS A 240 -3.15 6.91 19.88
N ILE A 241 -3.27 6.80 21.19
CA ILE A 241 -4.52 6.37 21.87
C ILE A 241 -5.70 7.26 21.45
N SER A 242 -5.48 8.59 21.36
CA SER A 242 -6.49 9.55 20.87
C SER A 242 -7.05 9.17 19.49
N THR A 243 -6.20 8.75 18.55
CA THR A 243 -6.61 8.31 17.21
C THR A 243 -7.43 7.01 17.25
N VAL A 244 -7.11 6.10 18.18
CA VAL A 244 -7.86 4.84 18.39
C VAL A 244 -9.23 5.14 18.98
N ILE A 245 -9.32 6.03 19.96
CA ILE A 245 -10.59 6.42 20.61
C ILE A 245 -11.51 7.11 19.60
N THR A 246 -11.02 8.06 18.80
CA THR A 246 -11.83 8.76 17.79
C THR A 246 -12.38 7.79 16.74
N LYS A 247 -11.59 6.79 16.31
CA LYS A 247 -12.08 5.76 15.39
C LYS A 247 -13.04 4.76 16.02
N SER A 248 -12.88 4.42 17.31
CA SER A 248 -13.81 3.56 18.02
C SER A 248 -15.14 4.27 18.30
N GLN A 249 -15.14 5.58 18.53
CA GLN A 249 -16.36 6.39 18.65
C GLN A 249 -17.18 6.41 17.36
N SER A 250 -16.52 6.45 16.20
CA SER A 250 -17.21 6.34 14.89
C SER A 250 -17.79 4.94 14.63
N LEU A 251 -17.30 3.91 15.33
CA LEU A 251 -17.77 2.52 15.24
C LEU A 251 -18.84 2.17 16.29
N LEU A 252 -18.84 2.84 17.43
CA LEU A 252 -19.69 2.49 18.60
C LEU A 252 -20.79 3.52 18.88
N GLY A 253 -20.92 4.61 18.10
CA GLY A 253 -22.06 5.53 18.13
C GLY A 253 -22.45 6.14 19.49
N PHE A 254 -21.75 5.85 20.62
CA PHE A 254 -22.08 6.36 21.94
C PHE A 254 -20.92 6.21 22.94
N ILE A 255 -19.96 7.13 22.94
CA ILE A 255 -19.14 7.41 24.12
C ILE A 255 -19.00 8.96 24.19
N PRO A 256 -19.52 9.61 25.25
CA PRO A 256 -19.36 11.04 25.40
C PRO A 256 -17.89 11.44 25.55
N PRO A 257 -17.48 12.64 25.11
CA PRO A 257 -16.10 13.07 25.25
C PRO A 257 -15.72 13.14 26.74
N ILE A 258 -14.62 12.50 27.08
CA ILE A 258 -14.00 12.60 28.40
C ILE A 258 -13.44 14.02 28.49
N LYS A 259 -14.10 14.91 29.23
CA LYS A 259 -13.53 16.18 29.66
C LYS A 259 -12.46 15.92 30.71
N LYS A 260 -11.35 16.68 30.62
CA LYS A 260 -10.33 16.76 31.67
C LYS A 260 -10.94 17.17 32.99
#